data_f1a5287a99452cfa3c6602bfd44145da
#
_entry.id   f1a5287a99452cfa3c6602bfd44145da
#
_cell.length_a   1.000
_cell.length_b   1.000
_cell.length_c   1.000
_cell.angle_alpha   90.00
_cell.angle_beta   90.00
_cell.angle_gamma   90.00
#
_symmetry.space_group_name_H-M   'P 1'
#
loop_
_entity.id
_entity.type
_entity.pdbx_description
1 polymer ?
#
loop_
_entity_poly.entity_id
_entity_poly.type
_entity_poly.pdbx_seq_one_letter_code
_entity_poly.pdbx_strand_id
1 'polypeptide(L)'
;MATVWRKKLELRYQLGIECNNSLELRTCLDWMHYAKADKRENGYMVYQDLIYGRPKGKFKMQFRWACFNTDSYNARIYAYEHNVLYGYSFPAYYDRGMRTYLNINWKPVTYLTLYAKSGWSYYPARETLGSSVTVIEDNKVFDFTFQLRFRF
;
A
#
# COMPACT_ATOMS: atom_id res chain seq x y z
N MET A 1 29.53 3.46 26.97
CA MET A 1 28.66 3.25 25.81
C MET A 1 28.26 4.62 25.27
N ALA A 2 28.62 4.98 24.05
CA ALA A 2 28.20 6.25 23.46
C ALA A 2 26.75 6.12 23.00
N THR A 3 25.86 6.97 23.48
CA THR A 3 24.43 7.03 23.04
C THR A 3 24.39 7.63 21.65
N VAL A 4 23.99 6.86 20.64
CA VAL A 4 23.80 7.33 19.28
C VAL A 4 22.34 7.74 19.09
N TRP A 5 22.10 9.04 18.88
CA TRP A 5 20.77 9.58 18.62
C TRP A 5 20.28 9.17 17.22
N ARG A 6 19.03 8.75 17.15
CA ARG A 6 18.32 8.46 15.91
C ARG A 6 17.16 9.46 15.77
N LYS A 7 17.10 10.15 14.63
CA LYS A 7 16.01 11.07 14.27
C LYS A 7 15.27 10.50 13.07
N LYS A 8 13.95 10.57 13.11
CA LYS A 8 13.06 10.18 12.03
C LYS A 8 11.99 11.25 11.88
N LEU A 9 11.85 11.81 10.67
CA LEU A 9 10.84 12.78 10.31
C LEU A 9 10.04 12.23 9.14
N GLU A 10 8.74 12.23 9.26
CA GLU A 10 7.81 11.82 8.21
C GLU A 10 6.85 12.98 7.93
N LEU A 11 6.74 13.36 6.66
CA LEU A 11 5.78 14.34 6.18
C LEU A 11 4.87 13.66 5.16
N ARG A 12 3.57 13.81 5.39
CA ARG A 12 2.53 13.29 4.49
C ARG A 12 1.60 14.41 4.09
N TYR A 13 1.43 14.58 2.78
CA TYR A 13 0.41 15.44 2.19
C TYR A 13 -0.60 14.60 1.43
N GLN A 14 -1.88 14.74 1.75
CA GLN A 14 -2.96 14.00 1.12
C GLN A 14 -4.05 14.95 0.64
N LEU A 15 -4.43 14.79 -0.63
CA LEU A 15 -5.54 15.51 -1.25
C LEU A 15 -6.59 14.50 -1.71
N GLY A 16 -7.82 14.67 -1.23
CA GLY A 16 -8.99 13.89 -1.67
C GLY A 16 -9.93 14.81 -2.47
N ILE A 17 -10.41 14.32 -3.61
CA ILE A 17 -11.38 14.99 -4.48
C ILE A 17 -12.56 14.05 -4.66
N GLU A 18 -13.72 14.42 -4.14
CA GLU A 18 -14.98 13.75 -4.40
C GLU A 18 -15.54 14.21 -5.75
N CYS A 19 -15.36 13.40 -6.80
CA CYS A 19 -15.85 13.71 -8.15
C CYS A 19 -17.38 13.64 -8.22
N ASN A 20 -17.97 12.70 -7.47
CA ASN A 20 -19.42 12.56 -7.29
C ASN A 20 -19.73 11.65 -6.08
N ASN A 21 -21.02 11.38 -5.80
CA ASN A 21 -21.47 10.55 -4.68
C ASN A 21 -20.93 9.09 -4.66
N SER A 22 -20.19 8.68 -5.69
CA SER A 22 -19.71 7.31 -5.86
C SER A 22 -18.23 7.22 -6.20
N LEU A 23 -17.57 8.31 -6.53
CA LEU A 23 -16.18 8.33 -6.99
C LEU A 23 -15.37 9.38 -6.24
N GLU A 24 -14.32 8.91 -5.56
CA GLU A 24 -13.29 9.70 -4.91
C GLU A 24 -11.93 9.41 -5.53
N LEU A 25 -11.17 10.45 -5.82
CA LEU A 25 -9.77 10.41 -6.17
C LEU A 25 -8.94 10.91 -4.99
N ARG A 26 -7.89 10.17 -4.60
CA ARG A 26 -7.04 10.56 -3.48
C ARG A 26 -5.58 10.46 -3.90
N THR A 27 -4.90 11.60 -3.91
CA THR A 27 -3.46 11.70 -4.16
C THR A 27 -2.73 11.84 -2.83
N CYS A 28 -1.64 11.12 -2.65
CA CYS A 28 -0.79 11.24 -1.47
C CYS A 28 0.67 11.35 -1.87
N LEU A 29 1.38 12.25 -1.18
CA LEU A 29 2.81 12.45 -1.25
C LEU A 29 3.40 12.21 0.13
N ASP A 30 4.33 11.28 0.25
CA ASP A 30 5.03 10.97 1.48
C ASP A 30 6.51 11.25 1.33
N TRP A 31 7.10 11.87 2.33
CA TRP A 31 8.54 12.04 2.49
C TRP A 31 8.98 11.58 3.86
N MET A 32 10.03 10.78 3.89
CA MET A 32 10.67 10.27 5.08
C MET A 32 12.11 10.73 5.11
N HIS A 33 12.54 11.30 6.24
CA HIS A 33 13.95 11.60 6.52
C HIS A 33 14.41 10.81 7.74
N TYR A 34 15.47 10.07 7.59
CA TYR A 34 16.12 9.30 8.65
C TYR A 34 17.57 9.78 8.85
N ALA A 35 17.95 10.05 10.08
CA ALA A 35 19.32 10.42 10.44
C ALA A 35 19.78 9.64 11.67
N LYS A 36 20.98 9.03 11.57
CA LYS A 36 21.66 8.34 12.68
C LYS A 36 23.16 8.51 12.54
N ALA A 37 23.81 9.12 13.53
CA ALA A 37 25.20 9.55 13.45
C ALA A 37 25.42 10.40 12.17
N ASP A 38 26.36 10.02 11.31
CA ASP A 38 26.69 10.73 10.06
C ASP A 38 25.86 10.27 8.86
N LYS A 39 24.99 9.24 9.03
CA LYS A 39 24.13 8.74 7.94
C LYS A 39 22.84 9.53 7.87
N ARG A 40 22.51 10.00 6.68
CA ARG A 40 21.24 10.64 6.32
C ARG A 40 20.64 9.90 5.16
N GLU A 41 19.40 9.50 5.27
CA GLU A 41 18.70 8.67 4.29
C GLU A 41 17.30 9.24 4.10
N ASN A 42 16.83 9.27 2.85
CA ASN A 42 15.52 9.80 2.49
C ASN A 42 14.68 8.71 1.82
N GLY A 43 13.37 8.86 1.95
CA GLY A 43 12.39 8.06 1.23
C GLY A 43 11.30 8.96 0.67
N TYR A 44 10.84 8.65 -0.51
CA TYR A 44 9.76 9.35 -1.21
C TYR A 44 8.76 8.33 -1.73
N MET A 45 7.48 8.66 -1.59
CA MET A 45 6.40 7.87 -2.15
C MET A 45 5.31 8.79 -2.68
N VAL A 46 4.79 8.45 -3.84
CA VAL A 46 3.57 9.03 -4.38
C VAL A 46 2.59 7.91 -4.69
N TYR A 47 1.33 8.09 -4.30
CA TYR A 47 0.29 7.18 -4.74
C TYR A 47 -1.00 7.90 -5.11
N GLN A 48 -1.73 7.27 -5.99
CA GLN A 48 -3.06 7.68 -6.43
C GLN A 48 -4.05 6.56 -6.13
N ASP A 49 -5.08 6.88 -5.35
CA ASP A 49 -6.22 6.01 -5.12
C ASP A 49 -7.40 6.45 -5.98
N LEU A 50 -8.08 5.47 -6.54
CA LEU A 50 -9.41 5.60 -7.13
C LEU A 50 -10.35 4.74 -6.28
N ILE A 51 -11.29 5.40 -5.61
CA ILE A 51 -12.25 4.77 -4.70
C ILE A 51 -13.63 4.93 -5.32
N TYR A 52 -14.23 3.80 -5.72
CA TYR A 52 -15.54 3.76 -6.30
C TYR A 52 -16.51 2.98 -5.43
N GLY A 53 -17.70 3.52 -5.23
CA GLY A 53 -18.80 2.84 -4.54
C GLY A 53 -19.57 3.78 -3.61
N ARG A 54 -20.87 3.59 -3.56
CA ARG A 54 -21.75 4.33 -2.64
C ARG A 54 -21.65 3.78 -1.22
N PRO A 55 -21.83 4.59 -0.16
CA PRO A 55 -21.72 4.17 1.23
C PRO A 55 -22.58 2.94 1.59
N LYS A 56 -23.78 2.82 1.01
CA LYS A 56 -24.71 1.68 1.18
C LYS A 56 -24.85 0.84 -0.09
N GLY A 57 -23.94 0.99 -1.06
CA GLY A 57 -23.98 0.29 -2.34
C GLY A 57 -23.61 -1.19 -2.21
N LYS A 58 -24.07 -1.97 -3.17
CA LYS A 58 -23.75 -3.40 -3.27
C LYS A 58 -22.34 -3.68 -3.81
N PHE A 59 -21.69 -2.66 -4.38
CA PHE A 59 -20.39 -2.77 -5.02
C PHE A 59 -19.49 -1.64 -4.56
N LYS A 60 -18.24 -1.99 -4.16
CA LYS A 60 -17.16 -1.06 -3.87
C LYS A 60 -15.88 -1.57 -4.51
N MET A 61 -15.09 -0.66 -5.04
CA MET A 61 -13.79 -0.92 -5.63
C MET A 61 -12.79 0.12 -5.15
N GLN A 62 -11.59 -0.31 -4.77
CA GLN A 62 -10.48 0.56 -4.48
C GLN A 62 -9.29 0.10 -5.32
N PHE A 63 -8.78 0.99 -6.11
CA PHE A 63 -7.57 0.81 -6.90
C PHE A 63 -6.51 1.77 -6.41
N ARG A 64 -5.30 1.30 -6.20
CA ARG A 64 -4.11 2.13 -5.94
C ARG A 64 -3.04 1.85 -6.97
N TRP A 65 -2.40 2.92 -7.41
CA TRP A 65 -1.11 2.90 -8.05
C TRP A 65 -0.13 3.73 -7.22
N ALA A 66 1.03 3.15 -6.89
CA ALA A 66 2.05 3.77 -6.05
C ALA A 66 3.42 3.62 -6.68
N CYS A 67 4.23 4.68 -6.59
CA CYS A 67 5.65 4.69 -6.88
C CYS A 67 6.41 5.13 -5.64
N PHE A 68 7.53 4.48 -5.36
CA PHE A 68 8.36 4.78 -4.20
C PHE A 68 9.85 4.62 -4.53
N ASN A 69 10.66 5.40 -3.82
CA ASN A 69 12.11 5.34 -3.88
C ASN A 69 12.68 5.71 -2.50
N THR A 70 13.46 4.84 -1.89
CA THR A 70 14.11 5.08 -0.60
C THR A 70 15.57 4.71 -0.66
N ASP A 71 16.42 5.50 0.00
CA ASP A 71 17.88 5.27 0.03
C ASP A 71 18.22 3.96 0.75
N SER A 72 17.39 3.55 1.71
CA SER A 72 17.58 2.28 2.46
C SER A 72 16.28 1.84 3.14
N TYR A 73 16.33 0.65 3.76
CA TYR A 73 15.25 0.13 4.60
C TYR A 73 14.96 1.01 5.84
N ASN A 74 15.92 1.82 6.31
CA ASN A 74 15.67 2.73 7.44
C ASN A 74 14.74 3.89 7.07
N ALA A 75 14.78 4.33 5.80
CA ALA A 75 13.94 5.39 5.25
C ALA A 75 12.62 4.85 4.65
N ARG A 76 12.24 3.59 4.95
CA ARG A 76 10.99 3.00 4.47
C ARG A 76 9.77 3.79 4.89
N ILE A 77 8.79 3.82 4.02
CA ILE A 77 7.51 4.49 4.21
C ILE A 77 6.43 3.44 4.47
N TYR A 78 5.54 3.69 5.41
CA TYR A 78 4.40 2.85 5.67
C TYR A 78 3.13 3.52 5.17
N ALA A 79 2.33 2.80 4.39
CA ALA A 79 1.04 3.29 3.97
C ALA A 79 -0.05 2.22 4.09
N TYR A 80 -1.20 2.64 4.59
CA TYR A 80 -2.37 1.77 4.66
C TYR A 80 -2.85 1.38 3.27
N GLU A 81 -3.16 0.11 3.06
CA GLU A 81 -3.86 -0.41 1.88
C GLU A 81 -5.25 -0.92 2.25
N HIS A 82 -6.24 -0.64 1.41
CA HIS A 82 -7.54 -1.27 1.54
C HIS A 82 -7.40 -2.79 1.40
N ASN A 83 -8.15 -3.54 2.20
CA ASN A 83 -8.06 -4.99 2.23
C ASN A 83 -9.45 -5.63 2.34
N VAL A 84 -9.49 -6.96 2.26
CA VAL A 84 -10.70 -7.75 2.54
C VAL A 84 -11.19 -7.51 3.97
N LEU A 85 -12.40 -7.92 4.28
CA LEU A 85 -13.00 -7.71 5.60
C LEU A 85 -12.14 -8.35 6.70
N TYR A 86 -11.89 -7.58 7.77
CA TYR A 86 -11.00 -7.93 8.89
C TYR A 86 -9.52 -8.11 8.50
N GLY A 87 -9.17 -7.99 7.23
CA GLY A 87 -7.78 -7.92 6.80
C GLY A 87 -7.21 -6.55 7.08
N TYR A 88 -6.03 -6.50 7.71
CA TYR A 88 -5.26 -5.29 7.90
C TYR A 88 -4.01 -5.34 7.04
N SER A 89 -3.77 -4.30 6.25
CA SER A 89 -2.60 -4.22 5.36
C SER A 89 -1.92 -2.87 5.52
N PHE A 90 -0.69 -2.91 6.02
CA PHE A 90 0.15 -1.75 6.24
C PHE A 90 1.59 -2.04 5.78
N PRO A 91 1.78 -2.29 4.47
CA PRO A 91 3.08 -2.67 3.95
C PRO A 91 4.13 -1.59 4.12
N ALA A 92 5.38 -2.02 4.25
CA ALA A 92 6.56 -1.17 4.19
C ALA A 92 6.99 -1.03 2.73
N TYR A 93 7.06 0.19 2.24
CA TYR A 93 7.59 0.53 0.93
C TYR A 93 9.05 0.95 1.09
N TYR A 94 9.96 0.23 0.48
CA TYR A 94 11.41 0.47 0.55
C TYR A 94 12.09 0.08 -0.75
N ASP A 95 13.31 0.55 -0.96
CA ASP A 95 14.04 0.56 -2.22
C ASP A 95 13.34 1.41 -3.30
N ARG A 96 13.54 1.06 -4.55
CA ARG A 96 12.89 1.67 -5.70
C ARG A 96 11.91 0.68 -6.30
N GLY A 97 10.63 1.09 -6.42
CA GLY A 97 9.62 0.19 -6.96
C GLY A 97 8.30 0.86 -7.27
N MET A 98 7.41 0.04 -7.79
CA MET A 98 6.01 0.36 -8.02
C MET A 98 5.14 -0.72 -7.37
N ARG A 99 3.99 -0.32 -6.86
CA ARG A 99 2.96 -1.25 -6.40
C ARG A 99 1.60 -0.79 -6.86
N THR A 100 0.83 -1.73 -7.39
CA THR A 100 -0.58 -1.54 -7.69
C THR A 100 -1.40 -2.56 -6.90
N TYR A 101 -2.61 -2.18 -6.50
CA TYR A 101 -3.58 -3.16 -6.02
C TYR A 101 -5.00 -2.78 -6.44
N LEU A 102 -5.82 -3.80 -6.56
CA LEU A 102 -7.25 -3.72 -6.76
C LEU A 102 -7.95 -4.49 -5.63
N ASN A 103 -8.81 -3.82 -4.89
CA ASN A 103 -9.65 -4.41 -3.85
C ASN A 103 -11.11 -4.22 -4.21
N ILE A 104 -11.87 -5.32 -4.21
CA ILE A 104 -13.28 -5.36 -4.59
C ILE A 104 -14.10 -5.91 -3.43
N ASN A 105 -15.23 -5.27 -3.16
CA ASN A 105 -16.25 -5.75 -2.25
C ASN A 105 -17.58 -5.74 -2.99
N TRP A 106 -18.17 -6.91 -3.17
CA TRP A 106 -19.42 -7.09 -3.89
C TRP A 106 -20.42 -7.88 -3.08
N LYS A 107 -21.62 -7.33 -2.92
CA LYS A 107 -22.75 -7.93 -2.22
C LYS A 107 -23.88 -8.26 -3.22
N PRO A 108 -23.78 -9.38 -3.96
CA PRO A 108 -24.79 -9.75 -4.95
C PRO A 108 -26.18 -9.93 -4.34
N VAL A 109 -26.23 -10.57 -3.18
CA VAL A 109 -27.48 -10.81 -2.43
C VAL A 109 -27.31 -10.43 -0.95
N THR A 110 -28.40 -10.33 -0.22
CA THR A 110 -28.42 -9.80 1.16
C THR A 110 -27.54 -10.61 2.14
N TYR A 111 -27.50 -11.91 1.96
CA TYR A 111 -26.79 -12.86 2.84
C TYR A 111 -25.36 -13.20 2.36
N LEU A 112 -24.94 -12.78 1.16
CA LEU A 112 -23.62 -13.10 0.60
C LEU A 112 -22.83 -11.84 0.29
N THR A 113 -21.60 -11.76 0.76
CA THR A 113 -20.64 -10.73 0.38
C THR A 113 -19.32 -11.39 -0.05
N LEU A 114 -18.80 -10.93 -1.18
CA LEU A 114 -17.55 -11.37 -1.80
C LEU A 114 -16.52 -10.26 -1.62
N TYR A 115 -15.32 -10.63 -1.19
CA TYR A 115 -14.18 -9.74 -1.12
C TYR A 115 -13.04 -10.34 -1.92
N ALA A 116 -12.38 -9.54 -2.72
CA ALA A 116 -11.19 -9.95 -3.46
C ALA A 116 -10.18 -8.80 -3.47
N LYS A 117 -8.92 -9.12 -3.20
CA LYS A 117 -7.80 -8.20 -3.36
C LYS A 117 -6.74 -8.87 -4.21
N SER A 118 -6.25 -8.17 -5.23
CA SER A 118 -5.05 -8.53 -5.97
C SER A 118 -4.04 -7.40 -5.87
N GLY A 119 -2.78 -7.72 -5.62
CA GLY A 119 -1.67 -6.79 -5.56
C GLY A 119 -0.56 -7.23 -6.50
N TRP A 120 0.13 -6.26 -7.07
CA TRP A 120 1.30 -6.47 -7.90
C TRP A 120 2.37 -5.44 -7.54
N SER A 121 3.58 -5.92 -7.25
CA SER A 121 4.75 -5.10 -6.95
C SER A 121 5.87 -5.38 -7.94
N TYR A 122 6.60 -4.34 -8.32
CA TYR A 122 7.74 -4.40 -9.23
C TYR A 122 8.92 -3.61 -8.67
N TYR A 123 10.09 -4.23 -8.62
CA TYR A 123 11.34 -3.68 -8.10
C TYR A 123 12.43 -3.71 -9.16
N PRO A 124 12.58 -2.65 -9.99
CA PRO A 124 13.45 -2.67 -11.17
C PRO A 124 14.94 -2.89 -10.87
N ALA A 125 15.39 -2.58 -9.66
CA ALA A 125 16.79 -2.69 -9.25
C ALA A 125 17.12 -4.00 -8.50
N ARG A 126 16.17 -4.94 -8.38
CA ARG A 126 16.34 -6.21 -7.68
C ARG A 126 16.19 -7.38 -8.63
N GLU A 127 17.06 -8.38 -8.49
CA GLU A 127 16.94 -9.66 -9.16
C GLU A 127 16.22 -10.70 -8.29
N THR A 128 16.26 -10.51 -6.97
CA THR A 128 15.62 -11.39 -6.01
C THR A 128 14.89 -10.58 -4.93
N LEU A 129 13.76 -11.08 -4.46
CA LEU A 129 12.94 -10.49 -3.41
C LEU A 129 12.76 -11.46 -2.25
N GLY A 130 12.57 -10.93 -1.05
CA GLY A 130 12.44 -11.72 0.16
C GLY A 130 13.77 -12.01 0.87
N SER A 131 13.73 -12.85 1.88
CA SER A 131 14.91 -13.24 2.65
C SER A 131 14.77 -14.68 3.15
N SER A 132 15.91 -15.38 3.25
CA SER A 132 15.99 -16.75 3.79
C SER A 132 15.08 -17.74 3.04
N VAL A 133 14.07 -18.30 3.68
CA VAL A 133 13.21 -19.38 3.14
C VAL A 133 12.18 -18.88 2.11
N THR A 134 11.94 -17.57 2.02
CA THR A 134 10.94 -16.94 1.14
C THR A 134 11.57 -16.13 0.01
N VAL A 135 12.71 -16.56 -0.51
CA VAL A 135 13.35 -15.90 -1.65
C VAL A 135 12.55 -16.19 -2.92
N ILE A 136 12.19 -15.13 -3.62
CA ILE A 136 11.57 -15.16 -4.94
C ILE A 136 12.64 -14.72 -5.94
N GLU A 137 13.01 -15.59 -6.87
CA GLU A 137 13.95 -15.31 -7.96
C GLU A 137 13.24 -14.53 -9.08
N ASP A 138 12.68 -13.37 -8.74
CA ASP A 138 12.04 -12.42 -9.66
C ASP A 138 12.04 -11.03 -9.00
N ASN A 139 11.93 -10.01 -9.82
CA ASN A 139 11.75 -8.64 -9.40
C ASN A 139 10.26 -8.22 -9.28
N LYS A 140 9.34 -9.18 -9.38
CA LYS A 140 7.89 -9.00 -9.31
C LYS A 140 7.30 -9.86 -8.22
N VAL A 141 6.31 -9.32 -7.52
CA VAL A 141 5.49 -10.07 -6.55
C VAL A 141 4.03 -9.86 -6.90
N PHE A 142 3.30 -10.96 -6.95
CA PHE A 142 1.85 -10.95 -7.07
C PHE A 142 1.25 -11.55 -5.79
N ASP A 143 0.29 -10.85 -5.20
CA ASP A 143 -0.48 -11.31 -4.06
C ASP A 143 -1.98 -11.31 -4.38
N PHE A 144 -2.68 -12.35 -3.91
CA PHE A 144 -4.12 -12.47 -4.10
C PHE A 144 -4.78 -12.97 -2.82
N THR A 145 -5.88 -12.31 -2.44
CA THR A 145 -6.70 -12.68 -1.29
C THR A 145 -8.16 -12.71 -1.70
N PHE A 146 -8.84 -13.79 -1.35
CA PHE A 146 -10.28 -13.96 -1.59
C PHE A 146 -10.99 -14.34 -0.29
N GLN A 147 -12.17 -13.74 -0.04
CA GLN A 147 -12.95 -14.00 1.16
C GLN A 147 -14.45 -14.02 0.82
N LEU A 148 -15.14 -15.00 1.37
CA LEU A 148 -16.58 -15.12 1.35
C LEU A 148 -17.15 -14.85 2.76
N ARG A 149 -18.25 -14.11 2.81
CA ARG A 149 -19.00 -13.91 4.04
C ARG A 149 -20.45 -14.23 3.83
N PHE A 150 -20.94 -15.18 4.62
CA PHE A 150 -22.36 -15.49 4.73
C PHE A 150 -22.94 -14.88 6.04
N ARG A 151 -24.16 -14.38 5.95
CA ARG A 151 -24.97 -13.94 7.09
C ARG A 151 -26.31 -14.64 7.04
N PHE A 152 -26.60 -15.38 8.06
CA PHE A 152 -27.88 -16.06 8.29
C PHE A 152 -28.76 -15.22 9.19
#